data_ee25777335f02db8c1fe2e5c6be9787e
#
_entry.id   ee25777335f02db8c1fe2e5c6be9787e
#
_cell.length_a   1.000
_cell.length_b   1.000
_cell.length_c   1.000
_cell.angle_alpha   90.00
_cell.angle_beta   90.00
_cell.angle_gamma   90.00
#
_symmetry.space_group_name_H-M   'P 1'
#
loop_
_entity.id
_entity.type
_entity.pdbx_description
1 polymer ?
#
loop_
_entity_poly.entity_id
_entity_poly.type
_entity_poly.pdbx_seq_one_letter_code
_entity_poly.pdbx_strand_id
1 'polypeptide(L)'
;MITKITGVLNRVLDDEVRLQVGALEYQVLVPEFIRRRVQGALGQEMTLHTSHYLDGNPMQGRVVPRLIGFTTEAELDFFDLFCTVDKVGTRKALKAMVRPIKEIADAIQRQDSKWLTTLPGVGAATAEQIIATLRRKVTKYALMTPPSETSLDGAAPSSAAVVDGNIMEDVYQALLSVGHSPQEARHRLDKVLATGRSFKSVEEVLLEIYKGQ
;
A
#
# COMPACT_ATOMS: atom_id res chain seq x y z
N MET A 1 -6.53 -5.30 20.32
CA MET A 1 -5.81 -4.71 19.16
C MET A 1 -6.86 -4.10 18.23
N ILE A 2 -6.64 -2.90 17.71
CA ILE A 2 -7.57 -2.22 16.82
C ILE A 2 -7.03 -2.38 15.41
N THR A 3 -7.74 -3.14 14.57
CA THR A 3 -7.32 -3.47 13.19
C THR A 3 -8.05 -2.63 12.13
N LYS A 4 -9.16 -2.01 12.52
CA LYS A 4 -9.96 -1.15 11.65
C LYS A 4 -10.70 -0.13 12.51
N ILE A 5 -10.80 1.10 12.03
CA ILE A 5 -11.54 2.16 12.69
C ILE A 5 -12.39 2.92 11.66
N THR A 6 -13.67 3.11 11.96
CA THR A 6 -14.58 3.91 11.15
C THR A 6 -15.09 5.07 11.98
N GLY A 7 -15.04 6.27 11.44
CA GLY A 7 -15.50 7.47 12.13
C GLY A 7 -15.44 8.71 11.24
N VAL A 8 -15.94 9.81 11.76
CA VAL A 8 -15.94 11.10 11.07
C VAL A 8 -14.54 11.74 11.15
N LEU A 9 -14.01 12.16 10.03
CA LEU A 9 -12.71 12.84 9.96
C LEU A 9 -12.83 14.27 10.48
N ASN A 10 -12.40 14.52 11.72
CA ASN A 10 -12.49 15.83 12.35
C ASN A 10 -11.32 16.74 12.01
N ARG A 11 -10.12 16.21 11.93
CA ARG A 11 -8.89 17.00 11.68
C ARG A 11 -7.89 16.21 10.85
N VAL A 12 -7.14 16.93 10.03
CA VAL A 12 -5.97 16.45 9.29
C VAL A 12 -4.79 17.30 9.73
N LEU A 13 -3.77 16.70 10.33
CA LEU A 13 -2.55 17.32 10.81
C LEU A 13 -1.35 16.83 9.97
N ASP A 14 -0.13 17.24 10.32
CA ASP A 14 1.06 16.95 9.49
C ASP A 14 1.37 15.46 9.33
N ASP A 15 1.21 14.67 10.39
CA ASP A 15 1.55 13.24 10.43
C ASP A 15 0.42 12.35 10.98
N GLU A 16 -0.77 12.95 11.21
CA GLU A 16 -1.89 12.25 11.81
C GLU A 16 -3.25 12.79 11.35
N VAL A 17 -4.26 11.96 11.53
CA VAL A 17 -5.68 12.36 11.42
C VAL A 17 -6.40 12.11 12.75
N ARG A 18 -7.48 12.83 12.97
CA ARG A 18 -8.39 12.67 14.11
C ARG A 18 -9.73 12.17 13.63
N LEU A 19 -10.11 10.98 14.10
CA LEU A 19 -11.38 10.34 13.79
C LEU A 19 -12.29 10.36 15.02
N GLN A 20 -13.47 10.94 14.86
CA GLN A 20 -14.55 10.90 15.85
C GLN A 20 -15.32 9.58 15.73
N VAL A 21 -15.31 8.77 16.79
CA VAL A 21 -16.07 7.50 16.86
C VAL A 21 -16.96 7.56 18.09
N GLY A 22 -18.23 7.86 17.88
CA GLY A 22 -19.16 8.12 18.99
C GLY A 22 -18.69 9.29 19.85
N ALA A 23 -18.48 9.08 21.13
CA ALA A 23 -18.00 10.09 22.09
C ALA A 23 -16.46 10.22 22.16
N LEU A 24 -15.72 9.39 21.41
CA LEU A 24 -14.27 9.35 21.48
C LEU A 24 -13.64 9.92 20.21
N GLU A 25 -12.50 10.61 20.36
CA GLU A 25 -11.67 11.03 19.24
C GLU A 25 -10.35 10.25 19.25
N TYR A 26 -10.08 9.56 18.15
CA TYR A 26 -8.87 8.75 17.98
C TYR A 26 -7.82 9.49 17.19
N GLN A 27 -6.59 9.46 17.69
CA GLN A 27 -5.38 9.86 16.99
C GLN A 27 -4.88 8.69 16.15
N VAL A 28 -4.81 8.87 14.84
CA VAL A 28 -4.28 7.86 13.91
C VAL A 28 -3.15 8.47 13.10
N LEU A 29 -1.95 7.93 13.24
CA LEU A 29 -0.79 8.34 12.42
C LEU A 29 -1.01 7.86 11.00
N VAL A 30 -0.74 8.70 10.02
CA VAL A 30 -0.88 8.36 8.60
C VAL A 30 0.33 8.85 7.82
N PRO A 31 0.77 8.12 6.79
CA PRO A 31 1.83 8.62 5.91
C PRO A 31 1.32 9.77 5.04
N GLU A 32 2.25 10.57 4.52
CA GLU A 32 1.97 11.78 3.76
C GLU A 32 1.04 11.55 2.55
N PHE A 33 1.21 10.45 1.82
CA PHE A 33 0.36 10.17 0.66
C PHE A 33 -1.11 9.88 1.05
N ILE A 34 -1.35 9.26 2.22
CA ILE A 34 -2.70 9.08 2.77
C ILE A 34 -3.25 10.43 3.24
N ARG A 35 -2.45 11.21 3.97
CA ARG A 35 -2.85 12.54 4.45
C ARG A 35 -3.38 13.41 3.29
N ARG A 36 -2.65 13.46 2.18
CA ARG A 36 -3.07 14.21 0.99
C ARG A 36 -4.39 13.70 0.42
N ARG A 37 -4.55 12.38 0.35
CA ARG A 37 -5.78 11.74 -0.17
C ARG A 37 -7.00 12.09 0.66
N VAL A 38 -6.89 12.09 1.99
CA VAL A 38 -8.03 12.29 2.90
C VAL A 38 -8.31 13.76 3.22
N GLN A 39 -7.46 14.68 2.78
CA GLN A 39 -7.59 16.10 3.10
C GLN A 39 -8.92 16.73 2.63
N GLY A 40 -9.46 16.25 1.50
CA GLY A 40 -10.76 16.66 0.97
C GLY A 40 -11.98 16.04 1.65
N ALA A 41 -11.78 15.07 2.54
CA ALA A 41 -12.85 14.33 3.22
C ALA A 41 -13.14 14.82 4.64
N LEU A 42 -12.71 16.05 4.98
CA LEU A 42 -12.94 16.62 6.31
C LEU A 42 -14.45 16.70 6.59
N GLY A 43 -14.89 16.25 7.77
CA GLY A 43 -16.30 16.16 8.16
C GLY A 43 -17.05 14.94 7.59
N GLN A 44 -16.44 14.14 6.76
CA GLN A 44 -17.04 12.90 6.21
C GLN A 44 -16.66 11.68 7.03
N GLU A 45 -17.52 10.67 6.99
CA GLU A 45 -17.20 9.36 7.57
C GLU A 45 -16.22 8.63 6.69
N MET A 46 -15.17 8.08 7.31
CA MET A 46 -14.17 7.28 6.63
C MET A 46 -13.74 6.07 7.45
N THR A 47 -13.18 5.09 6.76
CA THR A 47 -12.63 3.89 7.39
C THR A 47 -11.12 3.83 7.14
N LEU A 48 -10.37 3.52 8.21
CA LEU A 48 -8.94 3.23 8.12
C LEU A 48 -8.66 1.80 8.60
N HIS A 49 -7.86 1.07 7.86
CA HIS A 49 -7.22 -0.17 8.30
C HIS A 49 -6.03 0.21 9.17
N THR A 50 -5.93 -0.37 10.37
CA THR A 50 -5.00 0.13 11.38
C THR A 50 -4.07 -0.95 11.92
N SER A 51 -2.83 -0.55 12.18
CA SER A 51 -1.88 -1.30 13.02
C SER A 51 -1.75 -0.59 14.37
N HIS A 52 -1.95 -1.34 15.46
CA HIS A 52 -1.85 -0.85 16.83
C HIS A 52 -0.55 -1.34 17.44
N TYR A 53 0.34 -0.43 17.79
CA TYR A 53 1.64 -0.74 18.37
C TYR A 53 1.94 0.13 19.60
N LEU A 54 2.93 -0.30 20.36
CA LEU A 54 3.45 0.44 21.51
C LEU A 54 4.72 1.19 21.09
N ASP A 55 4.66 2.52 21.15
CA ASP A 55 5.77 3.40 20.81
C ASP A 55 6.49 3.82 22.08
N GLY A 56 7.80 3.67 22.12
CA GLY A 56 8.65 4.06 23.24
C GLY A 56 9.64 2.99 23.66
N ASN A 57 10.45 3.34 24.66
CA ASN A 57 11.41 2.41 25.26
C ASN A 57 10.89 1.92 26.62
N PRO A 58 10.57 0.61 26.74
CA PRO A 58 10.11 0.04 28.01
C PRO A 58 11.10 0.26 29.16
N MET A 59 12.40 0.31 28.88
CA MET A 59 13.45 0.53 29.91
C MET A 59 13.45 1.97 30.45
N GLN A 60 12.88 2.92 29.71
CA GLN A 60 12.72 4.32 30.12
C GLN A 60 11.34 4.61 30.71
N GLY A 61 10.53 3.58 30.93
CA GLY A 61 9.24 3.67 31.63
C GLY A 61 8.13 4.41 30.85
N ARG A 62 8.37 4.84 29.62
CA ARG A 62 7.37 5.57 28.81
C ARG A 62 7.06 4.82 27.53
N VAL A 63 5.91 4.16 27.53
CA VAL A 63 5.35 3.45 26.37
C VAL A 63 3.97 4.03 26.09
N VAL A 64 3.74 4.45 24.86
CA VAL A 64 2.49 5.09 24.42
C VAL A 64 1.85 4.22 23.34
N PRO A 65 0.58 3.82 23.49
CA PRO A 65 -0.13 3.14 22.42
C PRO A 65 -0.33 4.09 21.23
N ARG A 66 -0.07 3.60 20.02
CA ARG A 66 -0.22 4.33 18.77
C ARG A 66 -1.03 3.52 17.77
N LEU A 67 -1.83 4.22 16.98
CA LEU A 67 -2.50 3.67 15.79
C LEU A 67 -1.83 4.27 14.55
N ILE A 68 -1.57 3.40 13.56
CA ILE A 68 -1.20 3.81 12.22
C ILE A 68 -2.33 3.39 11.30
N GLY A 69 -2.73 4.24 10.36
CA GLY A 69 -3.87 3.99 9.50
C GLY A 69 -3.58 4.16 8.03
N PHE A 70 -4.26 3.33 7.24
CA PHE A 70 -4.24 3.32 5.78
C PHE A 70 -5.65 3.20 5.23
N THR A 71 -5.88 3.68 4.01
CA THR A 71 -7.23 3.62 3.40
C THR A 71 -7.58 2.25 2.86
N THR A 72 -6.58 1.40 2.61
CA THR A 72 -6.77 0.02 2.15
C THR A 72 -5.92 -0.94 2.99
N GLU A 73 -6.37 -2.20 3.08
CA GLU A 73 -5.64 -3.27 3.75
C GLU A 73 -4.30 -3.55 3.06
N ALA A 74 -4.27 -3.51 1.74
CA ALA A 74 -3.04 -3.71 0.98
C ALA A 74 -1.97 -2.64 1.25
N GLU A 75 -2.37 -1.39 1.55
CA GLU A 75 -1.44 -0.34 1.96
C GLU A 75 -0.85 -0.63 3.34
N LEU A 76 -1.69 -1.13 4.26
CA LEU A 76 -1.23 -1.56 5.58
C LEU A 76 -0.27 -2.75 5.48
N ASP A 77 -0.61 -3.78 4.70
CA ASP A 77 0.25 -4.94 4.46
C ASP A 77 1.62 -4.54 3.87
N PHE A 78 1.61 -3.60 2.91
CA PHE A 78 2.85 -3.07 2.36
C PHE A 78 3.69 -2.34 3.40
N PHE A 79 3.05 -1.55 4.25
CA PHE A 79 3.73 -0.86 5.36
C PHE A 79 4.37 -1.85 6.33
N ASP A 80 3.63 -2.88 6.75
CA ASP A 80 4.16 -3.91 7.64
C ASP A 80 5.32 -4.66 6.98
N LEU A 81 5.20 -4.98 5.69
CA LEU A 81 6.28 -5.56 4.91
C LEU A 81 7.50 -4.63 4.84
N PHE A 82 7.30 -3.33 4.65
CA PHE A 82 8.38 -2.33 4.60
C PHE A 82 9.11 -2.21 5.94
N CYS A 83 8.40 -2.37 7.06
CA CYS A 83 8.98 -2.40 8.40
C CYS A 83 9.82 -3.66 8.69
N THR A 84 9.74 -4.73 7.87
CA THR A 84 10.62 -5.91 8.02
C THR A 84 12.05 -5.68 7.55
N VAL A 85 12.32 -4.56 6.87
CA VAL A 85 13.66 -4.21 6.39
C VAL A 85 14.52 -3.77 7.59
N ASP A 86 15.73 -4.32 7.68
CA ASP A 86 16.65 -3.96 8.76
C ASP A 86 16.88 -2.45 8.82
N LYS A 87 16.90 -1.89 10.04
CA LYS A 87 17.05 -0.45 10.33
C LYS A 87 15.91 0.44 9.79
N VAL A 88 14.79 -0.16 9.33
CA VAL A 88 13.59 0.56 8.96
C VAL A 88 12.49 0.26 9.98
N GLY A 89 12.43 1.05 11.03
CA GLY A 89 11.34 0.96 12.01
C GLY A 89 10.11 1.77 11.58
N THR A 90 9.04 1.62 12.30
CA THR A 90 7.71 2.23 12.08
C THR A 90 7.77 3.74 11.74
N ARG A 91 8.49 4.53 12.53
CA ARG A 91 8.60 5.98 12.31
C ARG A 91 9.32 6.34 11.00
N LYS A 92 10.37 5.55 10.66
CA LYS A 92 11.12 5.75 9.41
C LYS A 92 10.28 5.34 8.21
N ALA A 93 9.55 4.23 8.32
CA ALA A 93 8.63 3.76 7.29
C ALA A 93 7.54 4.78 7.00
N LEU A 94 6.87 5.31 8.04
CA LEU A 94 5.86 6.37 7.88
C LEU A 94 6.41 7.60 7.15
N LYS A 95 7.60 8.06 7.54
CA LYS A 95 8.26 9.22 6.89
C LYS A 95 8.67 8.94 5.45
N ALA A 96 9.09 7.72 5.14
CA ALA A 96 9.51 7.34 3.78
C ALA A 96 8.31 7.25 2.82
N MET A 97 7.12 6.94 3.33
CA MET A 97 5.91 6.77 2.50
C MET A 97 5.26 8.11 2.12
N VAL A 98 5.97 8.92 1.34
CA VAL A 98 5.46 10.19 0.78
C VAL A 98 4.81 9.99 -0.60
N ARG A 99 4.97 8.81 -1.20
CA ARG A 99 4.43 8.43 -2.50
C ARG A 99 3.50 7.22 -2.37
N PRO A 100 2.57 7.02 -3.31
CA PRO A 100 1.74 5.82 -3.37
C PRO A 100 2.59 4.55 -3.34
N ILE A 101 2.09 3.51 -2.66
CA ILE A 101 2.83 2.25 -2.49
C ILE A 101 3.21 1.60 -3.83
N LYS A 102 2.39 1.77 -4.87
CA LYS A 102 2.68 1.30 -6.22
C LYS A 102 4.00 1.86 -6.76
N GLU A 103 4.21 3.17 -6.63
CA GLU A 103 5.46 3.81 -7.10
C GLU A 103 6.68 3.29 -6.34
N ILE A 104 6.55 3.10 -5.02
CA ILE A 104 7.63 2.55 -4.18
C ILE A 104 7.93 1.10 -4.58
N ALA A 105 6.88 0.29 -4.75
CA ALA A 105 7.00 -1.11 -5.17
C ALA A 105 7.64 -1.24 -6.57
N ASP A 106 7.26 -0.38 -7.51
CA ASP A 106 7.85 -0.30 -8.84
C ASP A 106 9.35 0.03 -8.80
N ALA A 107 9.74 1.02 -8.01
CA ALA A 107 11.13 1.40 -7.84
C ALA A 107 11.96 0.24 -7.25
N ILE A 108 11.39 -0.48 -6.27
CA ILE A 108 12.04 -1.65 -5.68
C ILE A 108 12.23 -2.76 -6.72
N GLN A 109 11.21 -3.05 -7.54
CA GLN A 109 11.32 -4.07 -8.59
C GLN A 109 12.34 -3.74 -9.66
N ARG A 110 12.37 -2.46 -10.09
CA ARG A 110 13.35 -1.96 -11.07
C ARG A 110 14.74 -1.79 -10.49
N GLN A 111 14.89 -2.04 -9.17
CA GLN A 111 16.16 -1.83 -8.45
C GLN A 111 16.68 -0.39 -8.55
N ASP A 112 15.77 0.58 -8.63
CA ASP A 112 16.11 2.00 -8.71
C ASP A 112 16.47 2.57 -7.33
N SER A 113 17.70 2.30 -6.91
CA SER A 113 18.24 2.81 -5.64
C SER A 113 18.29 4.34 -5.61
N LYS A 114 18.52 4.99 -6.76
CA LYS A 114 18.55 6.46 -6.84
C LYS A 114 17.18 7.06 -6.54
N TRP A 115 16.13 6.50 -7.12
CA TRP A 115 14.77 6.94 -6.83
C TRP A 115 14.41 6.70 -5.36
N LEU A 116 14.76 5.54 -4.81
CA LEU A 116 14.48 5.23 -3.40
C LEU A 116 15.20 6.18 -2.43
N THR A 117 16.36 6.70 -2.76
CA THR A 117 17.06 7.71 -1.94
C THR A 117 16.36 9.07 -1.94
N THR A 118 15.40 9.33 -2.82
CA THR A 118 14.56 10.54 -2.76
C THR A 118 13.51 10.48 -1.65
N LEU A 119 13.24 9.28 -1.11
CA LEU A 119 12.31 9.11 -0.01
C LEU A 119 12.92 9.60 1.32
N PRO A 120 12.19 10.39 2.12
CA PRO A 120 12.69 10.93 3.37
C PRO A 120 13.21 9.85 4.32
N GLY A 121 14.44 10.02 4.80
CA GLY A 121 15.09 9.09 5.73
C GLY A 121 15.64 7.80 5.08
N VAL A 122 15.63 7.70 3.75
CA VAL A 122 16.23 6.59 3.01
C VAL A 122 17.54 7.05 2.38
N GLY A 123 18.67 6.60 2.94
CA GLY A 123 20.01 6.79 2.35
C GLY A 123 20.37 5.63 1.42
N ALA A 124 21.51 5.74 0.71
CA ALA A 124 21.96 4.73 -0.25
C ALA A 124 22.00 3.30 0.32
N ALA A 125 22.62 3.10 1.48
CA ALA A 125 22.68 1.79 2.12
C ALA A 125 21.29 1.25 2.51
N THR A 126 20.38 2.13 2.92
CA THR A 126 19.00 1.72 3.24
C THR A 126 18.24 1.36 1.96
N ALA A 127 18.43 2.09 0.86
CA ALA A 127 17.81 1.79 -0.43
C ALA A 127 18.24 0.41 -0.96
N GLU A 128 19.53 0.10 -0.89
CA GLU A 128 20.03 -1.23 -1.26
C GLU A 128 19.45 -2.35 -0.39
N GLN A 129 19.35 -2.11 0.92
CA GLN A 129 18.76 -3.06 1.86
C GLN A 129 17.27 -3.28 1.58
N ILE A 130 16.51 -2.21 1.26
CA ILE A 130 15.12 -2.29 0.84
C ILE A 130 14.98 -3.17 -0.41
N ILE A 131 15.78 -2.93 -1.44
CA ILE A 131 15.77 -3.71 -2.68
C ILE A 131 16.09 -5.18 -2.39
N ALA A 132 17.19 -5.45 -1.67
CA ALA A 132 17.61 -6.81 -1.35
C ALA A 132 16.52 -7.62 -0.61
N THR A 133 15.83 -6.97 0.34
CA THR A 133 14.84 -7.62 1.20
C THR A 133 13.48 -7.77 0.52
N LEU A 134 13.04 -6.76 -0.25
CA LEU A 134 11.65 -6.64 -0.68
C LEU A 134 11.41 -6.95 -2.16
N ARG A 135 12.41 -6.96 -3.03
CA ARG A 135 12.25 -7.10 -4.49
C ARG A 135 11.31 -8.24 -4.90
N ARG A 136 11.43 -9.41 -4.25
CA ARG A 136 10.60 -10.58 -4.56
C ARG A 136 9.22 -10.54 -3.92
N LYS A 137 9.01 -9.70 -2.93
CA LYS A 137 7.78 -9.65 -2.13
C LYS A 137 6.82 -8.53 -2.55
N VAL A 138 7.29 -7.55 -3.33
CA VAL A 138 6.50 -6.37 -3.67
C VAL A 138 5.79 -6.46 -5.02
N THR A 139 5.91 -7.57 -5.76
CA THR A 139 5.34 -7.72 -7.11
C THR A 139 3.84 -7.44 -7.14
N LYS A 140 3.08 -7.98 -6.18
CA LYS A 140 1.64 -7.76 -6.07
C LYS A 140 1.27 -6.28 -5.92
N TYR A 141 2.05 -5.49 -5.19
CA TYR A 141 1.78 -4.07 -4.96
C TYR A 141 2.13 -3.20 -6.17
N ALA A 142 3.14 -3.57 -6.93
CA ALA A 142 3.52 -2.90 -8.17
C ALA A 142 2.45 -3.06 -9.26
N LEU A 143 1.70 -4.16 -9.25
CA LEU A 143 0.63 -4.48 -10.20
C LEU A 143 -0.74 -3.93 -9.78
N MET A 144 -0.88 -3.41 -8.56
CA MET A 144 -2.15 -2.85 -8.08
C MET A 144 -2.55 -1.61 -8.88
N THR A 145 -3.82 -1.56 -9.27
CA THR A 145 -4.40 -0.33 -9.81
C THR A 145 -4.59 0.65 -8.64
N PRO A 146 -4.11 1.91 -8.74
CA PRO A 146 -4.39 2.89 -7.69
C PRO A 146 -5.90 3.04 -7.55
N PRO A 147 -6.44 3.15 -6.32
CA PRO A 147 -7.84 3.50 -6.13
C PRO A 147 -8.07 4.84 -6.84
N SER A 148 -9.01 4.87 -7.78
CA SER A 148 -9.41 6.09 -8.48
C SER A 148 -9.88 7.13 -7.47
N GLU A 149 -9.43 8.38 -7.63
CA GLU A 149 -9.70 9.51 -6.72
C GLU A 149 -11.20 9.93 -6.64
N THR A 150 -12.12 9.14 -7.20
CA THR A 150 -13.53 9.49 -7.40
C THR A 150 -14.53 8.63 -6.63
N SER A 151 -14.24 8.19 -5.41
CA SER A 151 -15.23 7.42 -4.62
C SER A 151 -15.30 7.91 -3.18
N LEU A 152 -15.62 9.19 -2.97
CA LEU A 152 -16.04 9.73 -1.68
C LEU A 152 -17.57 9.86 -1.55
N ASP A 153 -18.34 9.28 -2.49
CA ASP A 153 -19.78 9.16 -2.33
C ASP A 153 -20.14 7.83 -1.67
N GLY A 154 -20.81 7.94 -0.52
CA GLY A 154 -21.29 6.81 0.28
C GLY A 154 -22.40 6.01 -0.43
N ALA A 155 -22.02 5.27 -1.46
CA ALA A 155 -22.85 4.23 -2.06
C ALA A 155 -22.20 2.87 -1.77
N ALA A 156 -23.02 1.92 -1.34
CA ALA A 156 -22.66 0.53 -1.11
C ALA A 156 -21.81 -0.04 -2.26
N PRO A 157 -20.90 -0.98 -2.00
CA PRO A 157 -20.01 -1.49 -3.03
C PRO A 157 -20.80 -2.17 -4.14
N SER A 158 -21.04 -1.44 -5.22
CA SER A 158 -21.38 -2.06 -6.48
C SER A 158 -20.10 -2.74 -6.96
N SER A 159 -20.20 -4.03 -7.22
CA SER A 159 -19.19 -4.97 -7.66
C SER A 159 -18.49 -4.51 -8.95
N ALA A 160 -17.52 -3.60 -8.83
CA ALA A 160 -16.64 -3.21 -9.93
C ALA A 160 -15.20 -3.59 -9.56
N ALA A 161 -14.78 -4.76 -10.09
CA ALA A 161 -13.41 -5.15 -10.41
C ALA A 161 -12.33 -4.86 -9.34
N VAL A 162 -12.44 -5.46 -8.17
CA VAL A 162 -11.25 -5.80 -7.37
C VAL A 162 -10.65 -7.03 -8.01
N VAL A 163 -9.69 -6.84 -8.91
CA VAL A 163 -8.81 -7.95 -9.30
C VAL A 163 -7.98 -8.26 -8.07
N ASP A 164 -8.20 -9.42 -7.48
CA ASP A 164 -7.50 -9.88 -6.29
C ASP A 164 -6.00 -9.83 -6.56
N GLY A 165 -5.24 -9.06 -5.75
CA GLY A 165 -3.79 -8.92 -5.93
C GLY A 165 -3.05 -10.26 -5.90
N ASN A 166 -3.66 -11.29 -5.30
CA ASN A 166 -3.16 -12.65 -5.31
C ASN A 166 -3.25 -13.30 -6.70
N ILE A 167 -4.36 -13.08 -7.43
CA ILE A 167 -4.53 -13.61 -8.79
C ILE A 167 -3.46 -13.05 -9.74
N MET A 168 -3.13 -11.76 -9.60
CA MET A 168 -2.10 -11.13 -10.45
C MET A 168 -0.69 -11.62 -10.16
N GLU A 169 -0.38 -11.87 -8.90
CA GLU A 169 0.91 -12.48 -8.52
C GLU A 169 1.02 -13.90 -9.07
N ASP A 170 -0.04 -14.70 -8.94
CA ASP A 170 -0.06 -16.07 -9.45
C ASP A 170 0.08 -16.12 -10.98
N VAL A 171 -0.58 -15.20 -11.70
CA VAL A 171 -0.42 -15.05 -13.16
C VAL A 171 1.01 -14.63 -13.52
N TYR A 172 1.61 -13.70 -12.76
CA TYR A 172 2.99 -13.28 -12.99
C TYR A 172 3.97 -14.45 -12.81
N GLN A 173 3.81 -15.21 -11.73
CA GLN A 173 4.63 -16.41 -11.50
C GLN A 173 4.41 -17.49 -12.56
N ALA A 174 3.17 -17.67 -13.01
CA ALA A 174 2.86 -18.59 -14.12
C ALA A 174 3.54 -18.18 -15.42
N LEU A 175 3.54 -16.88 -15.77
CA LEU A 175 4.23 -16.38 -16.96
C LEU A 175 5.76 -16.58 -16.88
N LEU A 176 6.36 -16.38 -15.71
CA LEU A 176 7.78 -16.66 -15.48
C LEU A 176 8.09 -18.15 -15.62
N SER A 177 7.22 -19.03 -15.12
CA SER A 177 7.40 -20.50 -15.22
C SER A 177 7.32 -21.01 -16.65
N VAL A 178 6.55 -20.34 -17.50
CA VAL A 178 6.43 -20.65 -18.95
C VAL A 178 7.63 -20.09 -19.76
N GLY A 179 8.53 -19.31 -19.11
CA GLY A 179 9.77 -18.85 -19.72
C GLY A 179 9.76 -17.40 -20.22
N HIS A 180 8.71 -16.61 -19.90
CA HIS A 180 8.73 -15.18 -20.18
C HIS A 180 9.73 -14.46 -19.27
N SER A 181 10.41 -13.45 -19.82
CA SER A 181 11.25 -12.57 -19.02
C SER A 181 10.39 -11.74 -18.04
N PRO A 182 10.96 -11.29 -16.91
CA PRO A 182 10.22 -10.45 -15.95
C PRO A 182 9.63 -9.18 -16.57
N GLN A 183 10.28 -8.62 -17.58
CA GLN A 183 9.82 -7.43 -18.30
C GLN A 183 8.63 -7.74 -19.21
N GLU A 184 8.70 -8.86 -19.94
CA GLU A 184 7.61 -9.31 -20.81
C GLU A 184 6.38 -9.74 -20.02
N ALA A 185 6.54 -10.49 -18.94
CA ALA A 185 5.47 -10.89 -18.06
C ALA A 185 4.71 -9.66 -17.52
N ARG A 186 5.46 -8.65 -17.09
CA ARG A 186 4.89 -7.41 -16.60
C ARG A 186 4.15 -6.64 -17.70
N HIS A 187 4.77 -6.46 -18.87
CA HIS A 187 4.16 -5.76 -20.00
C HIS A 187 2.83 -6.41 -20.44
N ARG A 188 2.77 -7.75 -20.44
CA ARG A 188 1.53 -8.49 -20.78
C ARG A 188 0.44 -8.29 -19.73
N LEU A 189 0.80 -8.29 -18.45
CA LEU A 189 -0.15 -8.00 -17.36
C LEU A 189 -0.66 -6.56 -17.40
N ASP A 190 0.22 -5.58 -17.60
CA ASP A 190 -0.17 -4.17 -17.71
C ASP A 190 -1.15 -3.96 -18.88
N LYS A 191 -0.94 -4.67 -20.00
CA LYS A 191 -1.85 -4.62 -21.17
C LYS A 191 -3.24 -5.18 -20.85
N VAL A 192 -3.32 -6.28 -20.09
CA VAL A 192 -4.60 -6.86 -19.66
C VAL A 192 -5.29 -5.97 -18.63
N LEU A 193 -4.55 -5.41 -17.69
CA LEU A 193 -5.10 -4.46 -16.70
C LEU A 193 -5.65 -3.20 -17.37
N ALA A 194 -5.02 -2.72 -18.45
CA ALA A 194 -5.48 -1.58 -19.21
C ALA A 194 -6.84 -1.81 -19.92
N THR A 195 -7.29 -3.08 -20.08
CA THR A 195 -8.62 -3.39 -20.63
C THR A 195 -9.78 -3.08 -19.69
N GLY A 196 -9.49 -2.82 -18.40
CA GLY A 196 -10.51 -2.51 -17.37
C GLY A 196 -11.46 -3.65 -17.04
N ARG A 197 -11.17 -4.88 -17.48
CA ARG A 197 -11.98 -6.07 -17.18
C ARG A 197 -11.63 -6.65 -15.81
N SER A 198 -12.64 -7.15 -15.12
CA SER A 198 -12.44 -7.93 -13.88
C SER A 198 -12.28 -9.41 -14.22
N PHE A 199 -11.28 -10.03 -13.61
CA PHE A 199 -11.00 -11.46 -13.77
C PHE A 199 -11.15 -12.16 -12.42
N LYS A 200 -11.77 -13.33 -12.44
CA LYS A 200 -12.07 -14.11 -11.23
C LYS A 200 -11.08 -15.24 -10.99
N SER A 201 -10.26 -15.59 -11.98
CA SER A 201 -9.27 -16.66 -11.86
C SER A 201 -8.02 -16.38 -12.69
N VAL A 202 -6.92 -17.04 -12.31
CA VAL A 202 -5.63 -17.03 -13.03
C VAL A 202 -5.79 -17.46 -14.50
N GLU A 203 -6.65 -18.46 -14.73
CA GLU A 203 -6.91 -19.02 -16.05
C GLU A 203 -7.56 -18.00 -17.00
N GLU A 204 -8.51 -17.19 -16.48
CA GLU A 204 -9.17 -16.15 -17.27
C GLU A 204 -8.17 -15.08 -17.72
N VAL A 205 -7.25 -14.67 -16.85
CA VAL A 205 -6.21 -13.69 -17.16
C VAL A 205 -5.23 -14.24 -18.18
N LEU A 206 -4.78 -15.47 -18.00
CA LEU A 206 -3.89 -16.15 -18.96
C LEU A 206 -4.55 -16.29 -20.33
N LEU A 207 -5.82 -16.70 -20.39
CA LEU A 207 -6.56 -16.77 -21.66
C LEU A 207 -6.65 -15.42 -22.36
N GLU A 208 -6.86 -14.32 -21.62
CA GLU A 208 -6.92 -12.99 -22.21
C GLU A 208 -5.54 -12.53 -22.71
N ILE A 209 -4.46 -12.86 -22.01
CA ILE A 209 -3.09 -12.61 -22.44
C ILE A 209 -2.77 -13.29 -23.77
N TYR A 210 -3.25 -14.52 -23.98
CA TYR A 210 -2.96 -15.31 -25.18
C TYR A 210 -3.99 -15.16 -26.31
N LYS A 211 -5.19 -14.60 -26.05
CA LYS A 211 -6.17 -14.27 -27.10
C LYS A 211 -5.76 -13.07 -27.96
N GLY A 212 -4.81 -12.27 -27.53
CA GLY A 212 -4.33 -11.09 -28.23
C GLY A 212 -3.09 -11.32 -29.11
N GLN A 213 -2.73 -12.59 -29.40
CA GLN A 213 -1.64 -12.95 -30.33
C GLN A 213 -2.16 -13.33 -31.69
#